data_3ac164bb2d9c4c082bb45343969a865c
#
_entry.id   3ac164bb2d9c4c082bb45343969a865c
#
_cell.length_a   1.000
_cell.length_b   1.000
_cell.length_c   1.000
_cell.angle_alpha   90.00
_cell.angle_beta   90.00
_cell.angle_gamma   90.00
#
_symmetry.space_group_name_H-M   'P 1'
#
loop_
_entity.id
_entity.type
_entity.pdbx_description
1 polymer ?
#
loop_
_entity_poly.entity_id
_entity_poly.type
_entity_poly.pdbx_seq_one_letter_code
_entity_poly.pdbx_strand_id
1 'polypeptide(L)'
;LGAGDGRIPIAAASEFGAKAVGIEYDVDLAALARRNAERAGVAGKVTIVQGDIFKEDFSQATVVTLYLLPDLNQQLRPRLLTMKPGTRVASHAWDMGEWEPDATFRIGASEAFLWIVPARVRGRWTLQDDSGFFSGEIELTQRFQRVGGTMSLRGKTQTLLGAYVDGENLGFTFVALDGGVRSVRARIDGAVLSGTLHFAGNLTPIAGRRR
;
A
#
# COMPACT_ATOMS: atom_id res chain seq x y z
N LEU A 1 1.16 -4.07 15.86
CA LEU A 1 2.47 -4.54 16.31
C LEU A 1 2.87 -3.75 17.54
N GLY A 2 3.48 -4.43 18.56
CA GLY A 2 3.66 -3.85 19.89
C GLY A 2 2.30 -3.67 20.56
N ALA A 3 1.58 -4.78 20.82
CA ALA A 3 0.17 -4.73 21.20
C ALA A 3 -0.05 -4.19 22.61
N GLY A 4 0.99 -4.23 23.47
CA GLY A 4 0.91 -3.78 24.85
C GLY A 4 -0.20 -4.47 25.61
N ASP A 5 -1.08 -3.70 26.24
CA ASP A 5 -2.25 -4.20 26.97
C ASP A 5 -3.42 -4.64 26.09
N GLY A 6 -3.25 -4.63 24.76
CA GLY A 6 -4.25 -5.09 23.79
C GLY A 6 -5.30 -4.05 23.39
N ARG A 7 -5.20 -2.78 23.82
CA ARG A 7 -6.23 -1.76 23.56
C ARG A 7 -6.56 -1.58 22.09
N ILE A 8 -5.57 -1.57 21.17
CA ILE A 8 -5.80 -1.38 19.75
C ILE A 8 -6.52 -2.58 19.11
N PRO A 9 -6.04 -3.84 19.23
CA PRO A 9 -6.78 -4.97 18.67
C PRO A 9 -8.15 -5.19 19.30
N ILE A 10 -8.33 -4.87 20.59
CA ILE A 10 -9.63 -4.91 21.27
C ILE A 10 -10.59 -3.87 20.68
N ALA A 11 -10.16 -2.62 20.52
CA ALA A 11 -10.96 -1.56 19.91
C ALA A 11 -11.32 -1.94 18.44
N ALA A 12 -10.37 -2.46 17.67
CA ALA A 12 -10.65 -2.93 16.32
C ALA A 12 -11.75 -4.00 16.27
N ALA A 13 -11.75 -4.93 17.21
CA ALA A 13 -12.76 -5.98 17.28
C ALA A 13 -14.11 -5.46 17.79
N SER A 14 -14.10 -4.59 18.83
CA SER A 14 -15.31 -4.10 19.47
C SER A 14 -16.08 -3.08 18.62
N GLU A 15 -15.35 -2.13 18.03
CA GLU A 15 -15.96 -1.00 17.34
C GLU A 15 -16.19 -1.29 15.85
N PHE A 16 -15.31 -2.06 15.22
CA PHE A 16 -15.34 -2.33 13.79
C PHE A 16 -15.63 -3.79 13.43
N GLY A 17 -15.79 -4.66 14.41
CA GLY A 17 -16.05 -6.09 14.19
C GLY A 17 -14.89 -6.85 13.54
N ALA A 18 -13.70 -6.26 13.51
CA ALA A 18 -12.54 -6.83 12.83
C ALA A 18 -12.01 -8.08 13.56
N LYS A 19 -11.43 -9.02 12.78
CA LYS A 19 -10.51 -10.02 13.33
C LYS A 19 -9.16 -9.36 13.52
N ALA A 20 -8.63 -9.37 14.73
CA ALA A 20 -7.39 -8.67 15.07
C ALA A 20 -6.34 -9.62 15.66
N VAL A 21 -5.09 -9.42 15.27
CA VAL A 21 -3.93 -10.09 15.85
C VAL A 21 -3.04 -9.04 16.50
N GLY A 22 -2.81 -9.16 17.79
CA GLY A 22 -1.83 -8.36 18.53
C GLY A 22 -0.56 -9.17 18.73
N ILE A 23 0.60 -8.63 18.32
CA ILE A 23 1.91 -9.22 18.58
C ILE A 23 2.61 -8.40 19.64
N GLU A 24 2.99 -9.03 20.75
CA GLU A 24 3.63 -8.40 21.90
C GLU A 24 4.83 -9.23 22.37
N TYR A 25 5.95 -8.56 22.57
CA TYR A 25 7.20 -9.23 22.99
C TYR A 25 7.19 -9.58 24.48
N ASP A 26 6.67 -8.69 25.29
CA ASP A 26 6.62 -8.84 26.74
C ASP A 26 5.53 -9.86 27.15
N VAL A 27 5.94 -10.86 27.94
CA VAL A 27 5.08 -11.97 28.38
C VAL A 27 3.93 -11.49 29.25
N ASP A 28 4.20 -10.55 30.16
CA ASP A 28 3.20 -10.05 31.12
C ASP A 28 2.18 -9.15 30.43
N LEU A 29 2.63 -8.30 29.51
CA LEU A 29 1.75 -7.48 28.68
C LEU A 29 0.91 -8.34 27.74
N ALA A 30 1.48 -9.37 27.11
CA ALA A 30 0.71 -10.29 26.28
C ALA A 30 -0.36 -11.05 27.09
N ALA A 31 -0.04 -11.47 28.32
CA ALA A 31 -1.00 -12.08 29.23
C ALA A 31 -2.10 -11.10 29.66
N LEU A 32 -1.72 -9.84 29.95
CA LEU A 32 -2.67 -8.77 30.24
C LEU A 32 -3.61 -8.50 29.08
N ALA A 33 -3.08 -8.41 27.86
CA ALA A 33 -3.86 -8.20 26.65
C ALA A 33 -4.91 -9.29 26.44
N ARG A 34 -4.58 -10.56 26.68
CA ARG A 34 -5.53 -11.68 26.59
C ARG A 34 -6.67 -11.51 27.60
N ARG A 35 -6.34 -11.23 28.88
CA ARG A 35 -7.35 -10.96 29.92
C ARG A 35 -8.25 -9.78 29.57
N ASN A 36 -7.68 -8.72 28.99
CA ASN A 36 -8.45 -7.56 28.57
C ASN A 36 -9.40 -7.89 27.41
N ALA A 37 -8.97 -8.70 26.44
CA ALA A 37 -9.82 -9.16 25.35
C ALA A 37 -11.00 -10.05 25.86
N GLU A 38 -10.76 -10.90 26.86
CA GLU A 38 -11.80 -11.69 27.53
C GLU A 38 -12.81 -10.78 28.24
N ARG A 39 -12.33 -9.82 29.05
CA ARG A 39 -13.17 -8.84 29.77
C ARG A 39 -14.02 -7.99 28.82
N ALA A 40 -13.49 -7.65 27.66
CA ALA A 40 -14.21 -6.91 26.63
C ALA A 40 -15.17 -7.78 25.81
N GLY A 41 -15.23 -9.08 26.04
CA GLY A 41 -16.11 -10.01 25.32
C GLY A 41 -15.72 -10.24 23.85
N VAL A 42 -14.47 -9.93 23.47
CA VAL A 42 -14.00 -10.04 22.08
C VAL A 42 -12.92 -11.11 21.87
N ALA A 43 -12.68 -11.98 22.83
CA ALA A 43 -11.66 -13.04 22.73
C ALA A 43 -11.82 -13.95 21.51
N GLY A 44 -13.03 -14.11 20.98
CA GLY A 44 -13.28 -14.87 19.74
C GLY A 44 -12.83 -14.15 18.45
N LYS A 45 -12.49 -12.85 18.52
CA LYS A 45 -12.05 -12.04 17.39
C LYS A 45 -10.63 -11.52 17.55
N VAL A 46 -10.06 -11.56 18.77
CA VAL A 46 -8.73 -11.03 19.09
C VAL A 46 -7.81 -12.18 19.45
N THR A 47 -6.73 -12.33 18.70
CA THR A 47 -5.64 -13.25 19.01
C THR A 47 -4.42 -12.46 19.49
N ILE A 48 -3.87 -12.80 20.65
CA ILE A 48 -2.62 -12.19 21.15
C ILE A 48 -1.49 -13.21 21.06
N VAL A 49 -0.53 -12.91 20.22
CA VAL A 49 0.70 -13.68 20.03
C VAL A 49 1.80 -13.06 20.90
N GLN A 50 2.35 -13.83 21.84
CA GLN A 50 3.59 -13.43 22.50
C GLN A 50 4.74 -13.79 21.58
N GLY A 51 5.44 -12.79 21.06
CA GLY A 51 6.48 -13.02 20.05
C GLY A 51 7.17 -11.76 19.57
N ASP A 52 8.16 -11.99 18.72
CA ASP A 52 8.98 -10.97 18.11
C ASP A 52 8.35 -10.49 16.80
N ILE A 53 8.00 -9.20 16.71
CA ILE A 53 7.40 -8.58 15.52
C ILE A 53 8.25 -8.75 14.24
N PHE A 54 9.54 -9.02 14.38
CA PHE A 54 10.43 -9.28 13.24
C PHE A 54 10.39 -10.74 12.76
N LYS A 55 9.83 -11.67 13.57
CA LYS A 55 9.76 -13.11 13.27
C LYS A 55 8.35 -13.57 12.97
N GLU A 56 7.37 -13.03 13.70
CA GLU A 56 5.96 -13.43 13.57
C GLU A 56 5.39 -13.02 12.21
N ASP A 57 4.55 -13.87 11.61
CA ASP A 57 3.90 -13.58 10.34
C ASP A 57 2.62 -12.75 10.52
N PHE A 58 2.60 -11.59 9.88
CA PHE A 58 1.44 -10.70 9.77
C PHE A 58 1.11 -10.35 8.31
N SER A 59 1.63 -11.09 7.35
CA SER A 59 1.49 -10.82 5.91
C SER A 59 0.04 -10.81 5.41
N GLN A 60 -0.87 -11.48 6.12
CA GLN A 60 -2.30 -11.55 5.79
C GLN A 60 -3.11 -10.34 6.27
N ALA A 61 -2.50 -9.45 7.05
CA ALA A 61 -3.19 -8.27 7.53
C ALA A 61 -3.50 -7.29 6.39
N THR A 62 -4.71 -6.74 6.41
CA THR A 62 -5.12 -5.65 5.50
C THR A 62 -4.90 -4.27 6.12
N VAL A 63 -4.75 -4.24 7.45
CA VAL A 63 -4.37 -3.06 8.23
C VAL A 63 -3.32 -3.48 9.25
N VAL A 64 -2.23 -2.74 9.31
CA VAL A 64 -1.18 -2.89 10.34
C VAL A 64 -1.12 -1.62 11.15
N THR A 65 -1.23 -1.73 12.46
CA THR A 65 -1.04 -0.61 13.38
C THR A 65 0.29 -0.74 14.12
N LEU A 66 1.00 0.37 14.25
CA LEU A 66 2.30 0.45 14.90
C LEU A 66 2.24 1.44 16.07
N TYR A 67 2.60 0.95 17.24
CA TYR A 67 2.84 1.77 18.43
C TYR A 67 4.23 1.43 18.95
N LEU A 68 5.25 1.83 18.17
CA LEU A 68 6.64 1.41 18.31
C LEU A 68 7.55 2.64 18.31
N LEU A 69 8.80 2.45 18.70
CA LEU A 69 9.85 3.47 18.58
C LEU A 69 10.28 3.67 17.12
N PRO A 70 10.86 4.85 16.77
CA PRO A 70 11.22 5.19 15.38
C PRO A 70 12.10 4.15 14.70
N ASP A 71 13.12 3.66 15.41
CA ASP A 71 14.08 2.68 14.85
C ASP A 71 13.41 1.35 14.49
N LEU A 72 12.41 0.92 15.27
CA LEU A 72 11.66 -0.31 14.98
C LEU A 72 10.77 -0.13 13.76
N ASN A 73 10.14 1.04 13.60
CA ASN A 73 9.37 1.37 12.40
C ASN A 73 10.24 1.30 11.14
N GLN A 74 11.43 1.89 11.17
CA GLN A 74 12.36 1.88 10.04
C GLN A 74 12.89 0.46 9.74
N GLN A 75 13.15 -0.34 10.75
CA GLN A 75 13.55 -1.76 10.58
C GLN A 75 12.41 -2.62 10.02
N LEU A 76 11.14 -2.33 10.36
CA LEU A 76 9.98 -3.04 9.81
C LEU A 76 9.63 -2.62 8.37
N ARG A 77 9.99 -1.42 7.95
CA ARG A 77 9.65 -0.87 6.63
C ARG A 77 9.91 -1.82 5.45
N PRO A 78 11.06 -2.48 5.32
CA PRO A 78 11.30 -3.42 4.21
C PRO A 78 10.26 -4.55 4.19
N ARG A 79 9.87 -5.06 5.35
CA ARG A 79 8.88 -6.12 5.48
C ARG A 79 7.45 -5.62 5.17
N LEU A 80 7.08 -4.44 5.66
CA LEU A 80 5.81 -3.80 5.35
C LEU A 80 5.64 -3.58 3.84
N LEU A 81 6.71 -3.16 3.15
CA LEU A 81 6.72 -2.97 1.69
C LEU A 81 6.60 -4.28 0.89
N THR A 82 6.67 -5.45 1.53
CA THR A 82 6.40 -6.74 0.88
C THR A 82 4.97 -7.23 1.05
N MET A 83 4.17 -6.53 1.85
CA MET A 83 2.76 -6.87 2.05
C MET A 83 1.95 -6.64 0.78
N LYS A 84 0.73 -7.14 0.76
CA LYS A 84 -0.17 -6.96 -0.37
C LYS A 84 -0.38 -5.48 -0.67
N PRO A 85 -0.25 -5.03 -1.93
CA PRO A 85 -0.59 -3.68 -2.31
C PRO A 85 -2.00 -3.28 -1.82
N GLY A 86 -2.14 -2.05 -1.34
CA GLY A 86 -3.38 -1.60 -0.70
C GLY A 86 -3.47 -1.88 0.80
N THR A 87 -2.54 -2.65 1.39
CA THR A 87 -2.46 -2.79 2.85
C THR A 87 -2.20 -1.41 3.47
N ARG A 88 -3.02 -1.04 4.45
CA ARG A 88 -2.89 0.22 5.19
C ARG A 88 -1.98 0.02 6.40
N VAL A 89 -1.02 0.90 6.57
CA VAL A 89 -0.11 0.91 7.72
C VAL A 89 -0.32 2.22 8.46
N ALA A 90 -0.72 2.15 9.72
CA ALA A 90 -0.93 3.31 10.57
C ALA A 90 0.07 3.31 11.72
N SER A 91 0.77 4.41 11.94
CA SER A 91 1.71 4.57 13.05
C SER A 91 1.31 5.76 13.92
N HIS A 92 1.41 5.59 15.21
CA HIS A 92 1.28 6.67 16.19
C HIS A 92 2.63 7.31 16.44
N ALA A 93 2.68 8.64 16.39
CA ALA A 93 3.80 9.52 16.75
C ALA A 93 5.08 9.42 15.90
N TRP A 94 5.36 8.28 15.25
CA TRP A 94 6.64 8.07 14.56
C TRP A 94 6.44 7.67 13.11
N ASP A 95 7.22 8.28 12.24
CA ASP A 95 7.23 8.03 10.79
C ASP A 95 8.09 6.81 10.40
N MET A 96 8.28 6.61 9.10
CA MET A 96 9.12 5.55 8.53
C MET A 96 10.33 6.11 7.75
N GLY A 97 10.83 7.26 8.15
CA GLY A 97 11.98 7.91 7.52
C GLY A 97 11.67 8.29 6.08
N GLU A 98 12.44 7.77 5.13
CA GLU A 98 12.31 8.13 3.72
C GLU A 98 11.00 7.70 3.03
N TRP A 99 10.24 6.80 3.63
CA TRP A 99 8.91 6.46 3.13
C TRP A 99 7.90 7.48 3.68
N GLU A 100 7.65 8.52 2.89
CA GLU A 100 6.71 9.57 3.25
C GLU A 100 5.29 9.01 3.41
N PRO A 101 4.52 9.46 4.42
CA PRO A 101 3.15 9.02 4.61
C PRO A 101 2.23 9.54 3.50
N ASP A 102 1.21 8.74 3.15
CA ASP A 102 0.14 9.16 2.24
C ASP A 102 -0.83 10.14 2.91
N ALA A 103 -0.95 10.06 4.25
CA ALA A 103 -1.71 11.02 5.05
C ALA A 103 -1.13 11.17 6.45
N THR A 104 -1.26 12.38 7.02
CA THR A 104 -0.90 12.69 8.39
C THR A 104 -2.12 13.29 9.09
N PHE A 105 -2.40 12.81 10.30
CA PHE A 105 -3.51 13.24 11.13
C PHE A 105 -2.97 13.78 12.44
N ARG A 106 -3.54 14.89 12.93
CA ARG A 106 -3.27 15.40 14.26
C ARG A 106 -4.47 15.12 15.17
N ILE A 107 -4.22 14.43 16.27
CA ILE A 107 -5.22 14.04 17.25
C ILE A 107 -4.76 14.55 18.61
N GLY A 108 -5.29 15.71 19.04
CA GLY A 108 -4.79 16.42 20.22
C GLY A 108 -3.34 16.85 20.04
N ALA A 109 -2.47 16.43 20.96
CA ALA A 109 -1.02 16.69 20.91
C ALA A 109 -0.23 15.63 20.13
N SER A 110 -0.88 14.57 19.65
CA SER A 110 -0.23 13.45 18.96
C SER A 110 -0.44 13.52 17.45
N GLU A 111 0.53 13.01 16.73
CA GLU A 111 0.41 12.79 15.27
C GLU A 111 0.18 11.30 14.99
N ALA A 112 -0.53 11.02 13.92
CA ALA A 112 -0.69 9.68 13.37
C ALA A 112 -0.43 9.74 11.87
N PHE A 113 0.26 8.74 11.38
CA PHE A 113 0.68 8.64 9.97
C PHE A 113 0.03 7.44 9.33
N LEU A 114 -0.35 7.57 8.08
CA LEU A 114 -0.93 6.50 7.26
C LEU A 114 -0.08 6.30 6.02
N TRP A 115 0.25 5.05 5.72
CA TRP A 115 0.82 4.61 4.45
C TRP A 115 -0.07 3.57 3.81
N ILE A 116 -0.12 3.57 2.49
CA ILE A 116 -0.75 2.54 1.68
C ILE A 116 0.36 1.80 0.94
N VAL A 117 0.50 0.50 1.18
CA VAL A 117 1.54 -0.31 0.53
C VAL A 117 1.36 -0.24 -0.99
N PRO A 118 2.32 0.31 -1.75
CA PRO A 118 2.18 0.47 -3.19
C PRO A 118 2.49 -0.82 -3.94
N ALA A 119 1.82 -1.04 -5.07
CA ALA A 119 2.20 -2.07 -6.02
C ALA A 119 3.62 -1.82 -6.56
N ARG A 120 4.34 -2.89 -6.86
CA ARG A 120 5.69 -2.81 -7.47
C ARG A 120 5.54 -2.64 -8.97
N VAL A 121 5.66 -1.39 -9.44
CA VAL A 121 5.47 -1.04 -10.85
C VAL A 121 6.77 -0.80 -11.62
N ARG A 122 7.90 -0.70 -10.95
CA ARG A 122 9.21 -0.45 -11.58
C ARG A 122 9.51 -1.48 -12.66
N GLY A 123 10.01 -1.01 -13.82
CA GLY A 123 10.43 -1.83 -14.93
C GLY A 123 9.74 -1.46 -16.24
N ARG A 124 9.94 -2.31 -17.24
CA ARG A 124 9.35 -2.14 -18.59
C ARG A 124 8.04 -2.89 -18.69
N TRP A 125 7.05 -2.22 -19.29
CA TRP A 125 5.73 -2.78 -19.52
C TRP A 125 5.34 -2.57 -20.97
N THR A 126 4.67 -3.54 -21.55
CA THR A 126 3.93 -3.36 -22.80
C THR A 126 2.49 -2.99 -22.46
N LEU A 127 1.90 -2.10 -23.25
CA LEU A 127 0.49 -1.70 -23.17
C LEU A 127 -0.16 -1.85 -24.54
N GLN A 128 -1.38 -2.35 -24.56
CA GLN A 128 -2.18 -2.44 -25.78
C GLN A 128 -3.66 -2.36 -25.47
N ASP A 129 -4.45 -1.92 -26.44
CA ASP A 129 -5.90 -2.09 -26.42
C ASP A 129 -6.32 -3.36 -27.16
N ASP A 130 -7.58 -3.76 -26.99
CA ASP A 130 -8.13 -4.96 -27.63
C ASP A 130 -8.26 -4.81 -29.16
N SER A 131 -8.34 -3.58 -29.67
CA SER A 131 -8.48 -3.30 -31.10
C SER A 131 -7.15 -3.28 -31.86
N GLY A 132 -6.02 -3.23 -31.15
CA GLY A 132 -4.69 -3.06 -31.71
C GLY A 132 -4.37 -1.65 -32.23
N PHE A 133 -5.27 -0.68 -32.04
CA PHE A 133 -5.05 0.72 -32.39
C PHE A 133 -4.04 1.40 -31.50
N PHE A 134 -4.05 1.05 -30.20
CA PHE A 134 -3.11 1.53 -29.22
C PHE A 134 -2.13 0.43 -28.84
N SER A 135 -0.85 0.68 -29.08
CA SER A 135 0.25 -0.15 -28.59
C SER A 135 1.42 0.74 -28.20
N GLY A 136 1.99 0.52 -27.03
CA GLY A 136 3.12 1.28 -26.53
C GLY A 136 3.91 0.53 -25.48
N GLU A 137 5.08 1.07 -25.17
CA GLU A 137 5.91 0.59 -24.06
C GLU A 137 6.09 1.70 -23.05
N ILE A 138 6.04 1.36 -21.75
CA ILE A 138 6.40 2.27 -20.68
C ILE A 138 7.60 1.71 -19.92
N GLU A 139 8.49 2.58 -19.52
CA GLU A 139 9.55 2.28 -18.58
C GLU A 139 9.33 3.10 -17.31
N LEU A 140 9.02 2.40 -16.20
CA LEU A 140 8.68 3.03 -14.94
C LEU A 140 9.85 2.97 -13.96
N THR A 141 10.10 4.11 -13.33
CA THR A 141 10.92 4.23 -12.12
C THR A 141 10.02 4.37 -10.91
N GLN A 142 10.45 3.87 -9.76
CA GLN A 142 9.65 3.90 -8.54
C GLN A 142 10.53 4.05 -7.31
N ARG A 143 10.13 4.96 -6.42
CA ARG A 143 10.61 5.06 -5.05
C ARG A 143 9.39 5.14 -4.13
N PHE A 144 9.07 4.05 -3.42
CA PHE A 144 7.85 3.88 -2.64
C PHE A 144 6.59 4.10 -3.50
N GLN A 145 5.70 5.04 -3.12
CA GLN A 145 4.52 5.43 -3.90
C GLN A 145 4.81 6.44 -5.03
N ARG A 146 6.01 7.02 -5.06
CA ARG A 146 6.41 7.96 -6.11
C ARG A 146 6.86 7.21 -7.35
N VAL A 147 6.23 7.53 -8.47
CA VAL A 147 6.47 6.91 -9.78
C VAL A 147 6.81 7.97 -10.80
N GLY A 148 7.73 7.65 -11.68
CA GLY A 148 8.04 8.41 -12.88
C GLY A 148 8.35 7.44 -14.01
N GLY A 149 8.64 7.97 -15.19
CA GLY A 149 9.03 7.12 -16.30
C GLY A 149 8.77 7.73 -17.65
N THR A 150 8.85 6.90 -18.68
CA THR A 150 8.68 7.29 -20.07
C THR A 150 7.68 6.39 -20.79
N MET A 151 7.04 6.94 -21.83
CA MET A 151 6.19 6.24 -22.77
C MET A 151 6.85 6.26 -24.15
N SER A 152 6.97 5.10 -24.79
CA SER A 152 7.41 4.97 -26.17
C SER A 152 6.26 4.55 -27.06
N LEU A 153 5.93 5.37 -28.07
CA LEU A 153 4.89 5.16 -29.06
C LEU A 153 5.51 5.22 -30.47
N ARG A 154 5.49 4.11 -31.21
CA ARG A 154 6.06 4.03 -32.59
C ARG A 154 7.46 4.63 -32.69
N GLY A 155 8.32 4.34 -31.70
CA GLY A 155 9.71 4.79 -31.66
C GLY A 155 9.94 6.23 -31.11
N LYS A 156 8.89 6.96 -30.80
CA LYS A 156 9.00 8.26 -30.10
C LYS A 156 8.82 8.07 -28.62
N THR A 157 9.80 8.53 -27.84
CA THR A 157 9.79 8.44 -26.38
C THR A 157 9.52 9.81 -25.74
N GLN A 158 8.70 9.82 -24.71
CA GLN A 158 8.34 11.01 -23.95
C GLN A 158 8.22 10.71 -22.45
N THR A 159 8.34 11.72 -21.61
CA THR A 159 8.16 11.61 -20.17
C THR A 159 6.66 11.44 -19.83
N LEU A 160 6.36 10.56 -18.89
CA LEU A 160 5.02 10.46 -18.29
C LEU A 160 4.74 11.67 -17.41
N LEU A 161 3.50 12.14 -17.45
CA LEU A 161 3.05 13.28 -16.65
C LEU A 161 2.16 12.78 -15.51
N GLY A 162 2.38 13.30 -14.30
CA GLY A 162 1.56 13.00 -13.13
C GLY A 162 1.47 11.51 -12.80
N ALA A 163 2.55 10.74 -13.03
CA ALA A 163 2.55 9.32 -12.72
C ALA A 163 2.50 9.09 -11.20
N TYR A 164 1.65 8.18 -10.76
CA TYR A 164 1.48 7.82 -9.36
C TYR A 164 1.11 6.33 -9.20
N VAL A 165 1.37 5.78 -8.03
CA VAL A 165 0.82 4.50 -7.59
C VAL A 165 0.18 4.68 -6.22
N ASP A 166 -1.08 4.22 -6.08
CA ASP A 166 -1.85 4.22 -4.84
C ASP A 166 -2.40 2.80 -4.64
N GLY A 167 -1.84 2.08 -3.68
CA GLY A 167 -2.09 0.66 -3.51
C GLY A 167 -1.86 -0.12 -4.80
N GLU A 168 -2.89 -0.75 -5.33
CA GLU A 168 -2.87 -1.50 -6.59
C GLU A 168 -3.03 -0.59 -7.82
N ASN A 169 -3.37 0.70 -7.65
CA ASN A 169 -3.76 1.58 -8.75
C ASN A 169 -2.57 2.36 -9.27
N LEU A 170 -2.32 2.26 -10.58
CA LEU A 170 -1.34 3.04 -11.33
C LEU A 170 -2.07 4.04 -12.20
N GLY A 171 -1.68 5.32 -12.14
CA GLY A 171 -2.16 6.34 -13.05
C GLY A 171 -1.04 7.15 -13.66
N PHE A 172 -1.21 7.61 -14.90
CA PHE A 172 -0.30 8.52 -15.59
C PHE A 172 -0.97 9.16 -16.80
N THR A 173 -0.35 10.23 -17.31
CA THR A 173 -0.78 10.95 -18.51
C THR A 173 0.38 11.02 -19.50
N PHE A 174 0.07 11.07 -20.79
CA PHE A 174 1.04 11.23 -21.88
C PHE A 174 0.42 11.98 -23.07
N VAL A 175 1.25 12.49 -23.97
CA VAL A 175 0.81 13.12 -25.22
C VAL A 175 0.90 12.08 -26.36
N ALA A 176 -0.19 11.81 -27.03
CA ALA A 176 -0.20 10.87 -28.13
C ALA A 176 0.38 11.47 -29.42
N LEU A 177 0.56 10.65 -30.46
CA LEU A 177 1.19 11.07 -31.72
C LEU A 177 0.41 12.16 -32.48
N ASP A 178 -0.91 12.24 -32.23
CA ASP A 178 -1.80 13.27 -32.78
C ASP A 178 -1.79 14.59 -31.95
N GLY A 179 -0.94 14.68 -30.91
CA GLY A 179 -0.88 15.81 -30.00
C GLY A 179 -1.93 15.81 -28.89
N GLY A 180 -2.85 14.87 -28.91
CA GLY A 180 -3.90 14.77 -27.89
C GLY A 180 -3.36 14.20 -26.57
N VAL A 181 -3.82 14.78 -25.47
CA VAL A 181 -3.49 14.29 -24.11
C VAL A 181 -4.34 13.07 -23.79
N ARG A 182 -3.69 12.03 -23.31
CA ARG A 182 -4.35 10.78 -22.88
C ARG A 182 -3.92 10.44 -21.47
N SER A 183 -4.85 9.91 -20.69
CA SER A 183 -4.55 9.40 -19.34
C SER A 183 -4.86 7.92 -19.23
N VAL A 184 -4.05 7.24 -18.45
CA VAL A 184 -4.24 5.83 -18.09
C VAL A 184 -4.58 5.73 -16.63
N ARG A 185 -5.58 4.90 -16.34
CA ARG A 185 -5.89 4.41 -15.00
C ARG A 185 -5.94 2.90 -15.06
N ALA A 186 -5.11 2.24 -14.25
CA ALA A 186 -4.97 0.80 -14.31
C ALA A 186 -4.76 0.20 -12.93
N ARG A 187 -5.16 -1.05 -12.79
CA ARG A 187 -4.86 -1.90 -11.64
C ARG A 187 -3.68 -2.80 -11.98
N ILE A 188 -2.80 -2.97 -11.01
CA ILE A 188 -1.63 -3.83 -11.09
C ILE A 188 -1.88 -5.09 -10.27
N ASP A 189 -1.71 -6.24 -10.90
CA ASP A 189 -1.68 -7.55 -10.25
C ASP A 189 -0.41 -8.29 -10.68
N GLY A 190 0.61 -8.26 -9.82
CA GLY A 190 1.93 -8.81 -10.10
C GLY A 190 2.59 -8.21 -11.34
N ALA A 191 2.65 -8.97 -12.43
CA ALA A 191 3.22 -8.56 -13.71
C ALA A 191 2.15 -8.16 -14.73
N VAL A 192 0.88 -8.09 -14.34
CA VAL A 192 -0.25 -7.77 -15.21
C VAL A 192 -0.79 -6.39 -14.86
N LEU A 193 -1.12 -5.63 -15.89
CA LEU A 193 -1.80 -4.35 -15.84
C LEU A 193 -3.13 -4.48 -16.58
N SER A 194 -4.22 -4.06 -15.96
CA SER A 194 -5.53 -3.96 -16.58
C SER A 194 -6.18 -2.62 -16.26
N GLY A 195 -6.75 -1.95 -17.26
CA GLY A 195 -7.28 -0.62 -17.00
C GLY A 195 -7.92 0.03 -18.21
N THR A 196 -7.95 1.35 -18.20
CA THR A 196 -8.57 2.16 -19.25
C THR A 196 -7.65 3.31 -19.68
N LEU A 197 -7.67 3.54 -20.99
CA LEU A 197 -7.12 4.72 -21.64
C LEU A 197 -8.26 5.74 -21.84
N HIS A 198 -8.07 6.94 -21.33
CA HIS A 198 -9.04 8.04 -21.38
C HIS A 198 -8.60 9.07 -22.43
N PHE A 199 -9.48 9.39 -23.38
CA PHE A 199 -9.28 10.42 -24.38
C PHE A 199 -10.61 11.02 -24.85
N ALA A 200 -10.73 12.34 -24.84
CA ALA A 200 -11.91 13.08 -25.35
C ALA A 200 -13.26 12.53 -24.85
N GLY A 201 -13.34 12.13 -23.59
CA GLY A 201 -14.55 11.55 -22.97
C GLY A 201 -14.75 10.06 -23.24
N ASN A 202 -13.94 9.44 -24.09
CA ASN A 202 -14.01 8.01 -24.36
C ASN A 202 -13.09 7.23 -23.41
N LEU A 203 -13.52 5.99 -23.09
CA LEU A 203 -12.79 5.02 -22.27
C LEU A 203 -12.50 3.80 -23.13
N THR A 204 -11.22 3.51 -23.37
CA THR A 204 -10.80 2.32 -24.12
C THR A 204 -10.13 1.35 -23.16
N PRO A 205 -10.60 0.10 -23.04
CA PRO A 205 -9.93 -0.92 -22.24
C PRO A 205 -8.50 -1.14 -22.74
N ILE A 206 -7.56 -1.27 -21.80
CA ILE A 206 -6.17 -1.60 -22.10
C ILE A 206 -5.66 -2.70 -21.18
N ALA A 207 -4.77 -3.50 -21.69
CA ALA A 207 -4.02 -4.49 -20.94
C ALA A 207 -2.51 -4.28 -21.12
N GLY A 208 -1.74 -4.74 -20.15
CA GLY A 208 -0.30 -4.66 -20.20
C GLY A 208 0.39 -5.78 -19.42
N ARG A 209 1.64 -6.01 -19.75
CA ARG A 209 2.50 -6.96 -19.04
C ARG A 209 3.88 -6.37 -18.79
N ARG A 210 4.42 -6.67 -17.61
CA ARG A 210 5.81 -6.37 -17.30
C ARG A 210 6.71 -7.40 -17.98
N ARG A 211 7.78 -6.90 -18.62
CA ARG A 211 8.86 -7.69 -19.23
C ARG A 211 9.95 -8.04 -18.23
#